data_18634f2aceeaaaba99373fcdefaf6aaf
#
_entry.id   18634f2aceeaaaba99373fcdefaf6aaf
#
_cell.length_a   1.000
_cell.length_b   1.000
_cell.length_c   1.000
_cell.angle_alpha   90.00
_cell.angle_beta   90.00
_cell.angle_gamma   90.00
#
_symmetry.space_group_name_H-M   'P 1'
#
loop_
_entity.id
_entity.type
_entity.pdbx_description
1 polymer ?
#
loop_
_entity_poly.entity_id
_entity_poly.type
_entity_poly.pdbx_seq_one_letter_code
_entity_poly.pdbx_strand_id
1 'polypeptide(L)'
;MNIAAHQSKVEKLEALRARLDPLQDFELWFWSGMTAGTHAVNAALHHARVTRDDDVFATQPGVYLVPGADGSLAPAFHPLGDVLHVGRPKVEGAIPADVAEMMSAMEIVEHHRDPCLREGVTPTQAIVTECDAALGRCLRLFRERISMGAVR
;
A
#
# COMPACT_ATOMS: atom_id res chain seq x y z
N MET A 1 -8.68 2.03 7.10
CA MET A 1 -8.06 1.10 8.10
C MET A 1 -7.09 1.91 8.94
N ASN A 2 -6.92 1.64 10.24
CA ASN A 2 -6.01 2.41 11.07
C ASN A 2 -4.53 2.06 10.86
N ILE A 3 -3.63 2.96 11.32
CA ILE A 3 -2.17 2.84 11.14
C ILE A 3 -1.64 1.51 11.69
N ALA A 4 -2.04 1.11 12.90
CA ALA A 4 -1.55 -0.13 13.51
C ALA A 4 -1.97 -1.39 12.72
N ALA A 5 -3.18 -1.38 12.16
CA ALA A 5 -3.66 -2.47 11.30
C ALA A 5 -2.86 -2.53 9.99
N HIS A 6 -2.52 -1.38 9.39
CA HIS A 6 -1.64 -1.33 8.22
C HIS A 6 -0.24 -1.88 8.54
N GLN A 7 0.37 -1.48 9.66
CA GLN A 7 1.69 -1.99 10.08
C GLN A 7 1.68 -3.52 10.22
N SER A 8 0.69 -4.07 10.92
CA SER A 8 0.55 -5.53 11.06
C SER A 8 0.39 -6.25 9.71
N LYS A 9 -0.29 -5.62 8.74
CA LYS A 9 -0.40 -6.19 7.38
C LYS A 9 0.92 -6.17 6.64
N VAL A 10 1.68 -5.06 6.72
CA VAL A 10 3.01 -4.96 6.12
C VAL A 10 3.91 -6.09 6.63
N GLU A 11 4.02 -6.27 7.96
CA GLU A 11 4.86 -7.30 8.58
C GLU A 11 4.49 -8.72 8.10
N LYS A 12 3.19 -9.04 8.07
CA LYS A 12 2.71 -10.36 7.62
C LYS A 12 2.98 -10.61 6.14
N LEU A 13 2.81 -9.59 5.30
CA LEU A 13 3.04 -9.71 3.86
C LEU A 13 4.53 -9.80 3.51
N GLU A 14 5.39 -9.08 4.22
CA GLU A 14 6.84 -9.24 4.08
C GLU A 14 7.28 -10.65 4.49
N ALA A 15 6.78 -11.15 5.63
CA ALA A 15 7.08 -12.51 6.09
C ALA A 15 6.58 -13.59 5.11
N LEU A 16 5.44 -13.38 4.46
CA LEU A 16 4.95 -14.26 3.40
C LEU A 16 5.87 -14.20 2.18
N ARG A 17 6.14 -12.97 1.69
CA ARG A 17 6.93 -12.73 0.48
C ARG A 17 8.35 -13.30 0.57
N ALA A 18 8.97 -13.24 1.76
CA ALA A 18 10.30 -13.81 2.01
C ALA A 18 10.38 -15.34 1.87
N ARG A 19 9.24 -16.03 1.78
CA ARG A 19 9.14 -17.49 1.64
C ARG A 19 8.86 -17.94 0.22
N LEU A 20 8.61 -17.01 -0.69
CA LEU A 20 8.26 -17.28 -2.09
C LEU A 20 9.51 -17.18 -2.97
N ASP A 21 9.61 -18.05 -3.96
CA ASP A 21 10.58 -17.90 -5.04
C ASP A 21 10.08 -16.81 -6.00
N PRO A 22 10.84 -15.74 -6.22
CA PRO A 22 10.37 -14.60 -6.98
C PRO A 22 10.13 -14.87 -8.47
N LEU A 23 10.65 -15.95 -9.03
CA LEU A 23 10.41 -16.33 -10.42
C LEU A 23 9.40 -17.47 -10.54
N GLN A 24 9.46 -18.48 -9.66
CA GLN A 24 8.54 -19.62 -9.69
C GLN A 24 7.16 -19.25 -9.14
N ASP A 25 7.12 -18.43 -8.07
CA ASP A 25 5.89 -17.97 -7.42
C ASP A 25 5.58 -16.51 -7.76
N PHE A 26 6.00 -16.03 -8.93
CA PHE A 26 6.04 -14.59 -9.27
C PHE A 26 4.73 -13.87 -8.96
N GLU A 27 3.58 -14.42 -9.33
CA GLU A 27 2.28 -13.76 -9.11
C GLU A 27 2.01 -13.52 -7.62
N LEU A 28 2.18 -14.54 -6.77
CA LEU A 28 1.99 -14.42 -5.33
C LEU A 28 3.04 -13.50 -4.69
N TRP A 29 4.29 -13.63 -5.13
CA TRP A 29 5.39 -12.79 -4.70
C TRP A 29 5.14 -11.32 -5.04
N PHE A 30 4.66 -11.04 -6.26
CA PHE A 30 4.32 -9.71 -6.74
C PHE A 30 3.15 -9.10 -5.95
N TRP A 31 2.03 -9.84 -5.84
CA TRP A 31 0.86 -9.36 -5.12
C TRP A 31 1.11 -9.15 -3.63
N SER A 32 1.92 -9.98 -2.98
CA SER A 32 2.31 -9.76 -1.58
C SER A 32 3.12 -8.47 -1.42
N GLY A 33 4.03 -8.17 -2.35
CA GLY A 33 4.79 -6.92 -2.38
C GLY A 33 3.91 -5.70 -2.66
N MET A 34 3.07 -5.76 -3.68
CA MET A 34 2.10 -4.70 -4.02
C MET A 34 1.21 -4.36 -2.83
N THR A 35 0.66 -5.38 -2.19
CA THR A 35 -0.25 -5.19 -1.04
C THR A 35 0.50 -4.65 0.17
N ALA A 36 1.73 -5.10 0.44
CA ALA A 36 2.57 -4.55 1.50
C ALA A 36 2.86 -3.06 1.28
N GLY A 37 3.27 -2.69 0.07
CA GLY A 37 3.49 -1.29 -0.32
C GLY A 37 2.23 -0.44 -0.21
N THR A 38 1.08 -0.96 -0.64
CA THR A 38 -0.22 -0.29 -0.49
C THR A 38 -0.53 0.01 0.97
N HIS A 39 -0.32 -0.94 1.87
CA HIS A 39 -0.51 -0.71 3.31
C HIS A 39 0.52 0.27 3.88
N ALA A 40 1.78 0.20 3.47
CA ALA A 40 2.83 1.12 3.92
C ALA A 40 2.51 2.58 3.53
N VAL A 41 2.13 2.82 2.27
CA VAL A 41 1.77 4.17 1.79
C VAL A 41 0.52 4.69 2.50
N ASN A 42 -0.53 3.87 2.67
CA ASN A 42 -1.73 4.28 3.41
C ASN A 42 -1.40 4.67 4.86
N ALA A 43 -0.63 3.86 5.58
CA ALA A 43 -0.19 4.21 6.93
C ALA A 43 0.60 5.53 6.97
N ALA A 44 1.46 5.77 5.98
CA ALA A 44 2.23 7.00 5.86
C ALA A 44 1.35 8.23 5.56
N LEU A 45 0.34 8.09 4.70
CA LEU A 45 -0.64 9.14 4.41
C LEU A 45 -1.49 9.47 5.64
N HIS A 46 -1.95 8.46 6.38
CA HIS A 46 -2.68 8.65 7.65
C HIS A 46 -1.80 9.32 8.71
N HIS A 47 -0.56 8.87 8.87
CA HIS A 47 0.40 9.48 9.80
C HIS A 47 0.70 10.93 9.44
N ALA A 48 0.72 11.27 8.15
CA ALA A 48 0.87 12.63 7.64
C ALA A 48 -0.41 13.46 7.73
N ARG A 49 -1.55 12.86 8.13
CA ARG A 49 -2.88 13.50 8.15
C ARG A 49 -3.34 14.00 6.78
N VAL A 50 -2.83 13.40 5.71
CA VAL A 50 -3.28 13.65 4.33
C VAL A 50 -4.58 12.91 4.07
N THR A 51 -4.69 11.71 4.62
CA THR A 51 -5.89 10.89 4.60
C THR A 51 -6.35 10.58 6.02
N ARG A 52 -7.59 10.13 6.15
CA ARG A 52 -8.21 9.86 7.44
C ARG A 52 -7.78 8.51 8.00
N ASP A 53 -7.25 8.51 9.23
CA ASP A 53 -6.96 7.31 10.01
C ASP A 53 -8.23 6.85 10.72
N ASP A 54 -8.90 5.81 10.20
CA ASP A 54 -10.10 5.23 10.77
C ASP A 54 -10.17 3.70 10.55
N ASP A 55 -11.14 3.05 11.18
CA ASP A 55 -11.34 1.61 11.08
C ASP A 55 -12.26 1.20 9.91
N VAL A 56 -12.72 2.16 9.12
CA VAL A 56 -13.61 1.91 8.00
C VAL A 56 -12.79 1.44 6.79
N PHE A 57 -13.18 0.30 6.22
CA PHE A 57 -12.56 -0.23 5.02
C PHE A 57 -13.12 0.45 3.77
N ALA A 58 -12.26 1.05 2.97
CA ALA A 58 -12.66 1.64 1.69
C ALA A 58 -12.91 0.53 0.64
N THR A 59 -14.10 0.50 0.06
CA THR A 59 -14.42 -0.38 -1.07
C THR A 59 -14.01 0.21 -2.40
N GLN A 60 -13.99 1.53 -2.46
CA GLN A 60 -13.46 2.34 -3.55
C GLN A 60 -13.11 3.72 -3.00
N PRO A 61 -12.31 4.54 -3.70
CA PRO A 61 -11.97 5.88 -3.23
C PRO A 61 -13.19 6.71 -2.84
N GLY A 62 -13.20 7.23 -1.62
CA GLY A 62 -14.27 8.07 -1.08
C GLY A 62 -15.57 7.36 -0.69
N VAL A 63 -15.65 6.03 -0.85
CA VAL A 63 -16.82 5.24 -0.42
C VAL A 63 -16.40 4.22 0.60
N TYR A 64 -17.05 4.24 1.75
CA TYR A 64 -16.78 3.39 2.90
C TYR A 64 -18.01 2.53 3.22
N LEU A 65 -17.79 1.32 3.71
CA LEU A 65 -18.84 0.54 4.34
C LEU A 65 -18.86 0.88 5.82
N VAL A 66 -19.96 1.43 6.28
CA VAL A 66 -20.17 1.86 7.66
C VAL A 66 -21.21 0.97 8.32
N PRO A 67 -20.94 0.42 9.53
CA PRO A 67 -21.92 -0.35 10.28
C PRO A 67 -23.13 0.54 10.65
N GLY A 68 -24.33 0.05 10.29
CA GLY A 68 -25.60 0.60 10.78
C GLY A 68 -25.92 0.10 12.20
N ALA A 69 -26.92 0.71 12.81
CA ALA A 69 -27.38 0.33 14.15
C ALA A 69 -27.94 -1.12 14.22
N ASP A 70 -28.37 -1.66 13.10
CA ASP A 70 -28.87 -3.03 12.92
C ASP A 70 -27.76 -4.04 12.55
N GLY A 71 -26.49 -3.60 12.52
CA GLY A 71 -25.35 -4.42 12.13
C GLY A 71 -25.19 -4.61 10.61
N SER A 72 -26.07 -4.04 9.79
CA SER A 72 -25.89 -4.01 8.33
C SER A 72 -24.74 -3.10 7.95
N LEU A 73 -24.10 -3.36 6.79
CA LEU A 73 -23.10 -2.48 6.22
C LEU A 73 -23.71 -1.66 5.09
N ALA A 74 -23.65 -0.34 5.21
CA ALA A 74 -24.15 0.59 4.21
C ALA A 74 -23.02 1.47 3.65
N PRO A 75 -23.02 1.81 2.34
CA PRO A 75 -22.05 2.73 1.79
C PRO A 75 -22.26 4.13 2.33
N ALA A 76 -21.18 4.79 2.73
CA ALA A 76 -21.18 6.18 3.12
C ALA A 76 -20.04 6.93 2.44
N PHE A 77 -20.24 8.17 2.08
CA PHE A 77 -19.20 9.02 1.53
C PHE A 77 -18.49 9.76 2.67
N HIS A 78 -17.18 9.66 2.69
CA HIS A 78 -16.31 10.29 3.67
C HIS A 78 -15.17 11.05 2.98
N PRO A 79 -14.47 11.96 3.68
CA PRO A 79 -13.12 12.36 3.29
C PRO A 79 -12.25 11.11 3.09
N LEU A 80 -11.37 11.14 2.12
CA LEU A 80 -10.61 9.99 1.68
C LEU A 80 -9.85 9.33 2.85
N GLY A 81 -10.13 8.04 3.06
CA GLY A 81 -9.39 7.16 3.96
C GLY A 81 -8.30 6.40 3.21
N ASP A 82 -8.35 5.06 3.24
CA ASP A 82 -7.42 4.22 2.48
C ASP A 82 -7.52 4.49 0.97
N VAL A 83 -6.38 4.52 0.28
CA VAL A 83 -6.29 4.59 -1.18
C VAL A 83 -5.86 3.25 -1.76
N LEU A 84 -6.38 2.88 -2.93
CA LEU A 84 -6.12 1.59 -3.56
C LEU A 84 -4.92 1.65 -4.52
N HIS A 85 -4.81 2.72 -5.30
CA HIS A 85 -3.71 2.94 -6.25
C HIS A 85 -2.73 3.95 -5.66
N VAL A 86 -1.80 3.44 -4.87
CA VAL A 86 -0.91 4.27 -4.06
C VAL A 86 0.21 4.94 -4.85
N GLY A 87 0.51 4.49 -6.06
CA GLY A 87 1.48 5.16 -6.94
C GLY A 87 0.97 6.51 -7.43
N ARG A 88 -0.34 6.63 -7.66
CA ARG A 88 -0.99 7.87 -8.15
C ARG A 88 -2.33 8.14 -7.46
N PRO A 89 -2.39 8.23 -6.13
CA PRO A 89 -3.65 8.48 -5.46
C PRO A 89 -4.14 9.91 -5.73
N LYS A 90 -5.44 10.04 -5.89
CA LYS A 90 -6.11 11.35 -5.89
C LYS A 90 -6.39 11.74 -4.44
N VAL A 91 -5.50 12.52 -3.85
CA VAL A 91 -5.66 13.07 -2.49
C VAL A 91 -5.67 14.59 -2.53
N GLU A 92 -6.40 15.19 -1.60
CA GLU A 92 -6.39 16.64 -1.39
C GLU A 92 -5.33 16.99 -0.35
N GLY A 93 -4.60 18.08 -0.59
CA GLY A 93 -3.57 18.58 0.31
C GLY A 93 -2.14 18.27 -0.10
N ALA A 94 -1.20 18.85 0.64
CA ALA A 94 0.23 18.68 0.37
C ALA A 94 0.71 17.31 0.87
N ILE A 95 1.32 16.55 -0.02
CA ILE A 95 1.93 15.26 0.31
C ILE A 95 3.38 15.51 0.75
N PRO A 96 3.82 15.03 1.94
CA PRO A 96 5.21 15.12 2.36
C PRO A 96 6.16 14.43 1.38
N ALA A 97 7.39 14.95 1.23
CA ALA A 97 8.35 14.48 0.23
C ALA A 97 8.68 12.99 0.36
N ASP A 98 8.85 12.49 1.57
CA ASP A 98 9.11 11.07 1.83
C ASP A 98 7.91 10.17 1.44
N VAL A 99 6.68 10.63 1.67
CA VAL A 99 5.48 9.91 1.22
C VAL A 99 5.35 9.95 -0.31
N ALA A 100 5.64 11.09 -0.93
CA ALA A 100 5.69 11.20 -2.39
C ALA A 100 6.75 10.26 -2.99
N GLU A 101 7.90 10.10 -2.35
CA GLU A 101 8.93 9.14 -2.77
C GLU A 101 8.46 7.69 -2.62
N MET A 102 7.75 7.35 -1.53
CA MET A 102 7.11 6.03 -1.37
C MET A 102 6.13 5.74 -2.50
N MET A 103 5.28 6.71 -2.84
CA MET A 103 4.31 6.61 -3.94
C MET A 103 5.01 6.38 -5.28
N SER A 104 6.07 7.14 -5.57
CA SER A 104 6.87 6.96 -6.79
C SER A 104 7.53 5.58 -6.86
N ALA A 105 8.01 5.07 -5.73
CA ALA A 105 8.54 3.71 -5.65
C ALA A 105 7.46 2.66 -5.95
N MET A 106 6.25 2.83 -5.43
CA MET A 106 5.15 1.91 -5.73
C MET A 106 4.66 2.01 -7.18
N GLU A 107 4.75 3.18 -7.80
CA GLU A 107 4.44 3.34 -9.23
C GLU A 107 5.37 2.47 -10.11
N ILE A 108 6.66 2.35 -9.74
CA ILE A 108 7.60 1.45 -10.44
C ILE A 108 7.12 -0.01 -10.35
N VAL A 109 6.69 -0.45 -9.16
CA VAL A 109 6.16 -1.81 -8.99
C VAL A 109 4.86 -1.99 -9.79
N GLU A 110 3.93 -1.04 -9.69
CA GLU A 110 2.64 -1.09 -10.41
C GLU A 110 2.82 -1.15 -11.94
N HIS A 111 3.90 -0.56 -12.49
CA HIS A 111 4.21 -0.59 -13.91
C HIS A 111 4.36 -2.02 -14.47
N HIS A 112 4.85 -2.95 -13.67
CA HIS A 112 5.02 -4.35 -14.07
C HIS A 112 3.77 -5.21 -13.91
N ARG A 113 2.70 -4.69 -13.28
CA ARG A 113 1.49 -5.47 -13.00
C ARG A 113 0.82 -5.98 -14.26
N ASP A 114 0.41 -5.08 -15.13
CA ASP A 114 -0.35 -5.46 -16.32
C ASP A 114 0.50 -6.26 -17.32
N PRO A 115 1.73 -5.85 -17.66
CA PRO A 115 2.58 -6.65 -18.54
C PRO A 115 2.80 -8.08 -18.05
N CYS A 116 3.19 -8.27 -16.78
CA CYS A 116 3.57 -9.58 -16.27
C CYS A 116 2.39 -10.47 -15.84
N LEU A 117 1.27 -9.87 -15.38
CA LEU A 117 0.15 -10.65 -14.82
C LEU A 117 -1.05 -10.77 -15.77
N ARG A 118 -1.14 -9.94 -16.81
CA ARG A 118 -2.31 -9.90 -17.70
C ARG A 118 -1.95 -10.04 -19.19
N GLU A 119 -0.79 -9.53 -19.59
CA GLU A 119 -0.38 -9.46 -21.01
C GLU A 119 0.62 -10.55 -21.39
N GLY A 120 0.97 -11.44 -20.46
CA GLY A 120 1.79 -12.63 -20.74
C GLY A 120 3.28 -12.35 -20.88
N VAL A 121 3.78 -11.19 -20.42
CA VAL A 121 5.22 -10.93 -20.34
C VAL A 121 5.84 -11.85 -19.28
N THR A 122 6.80 -12.67 -19.68
CA THR A 122 7.51 -13.54 -18.75
C THR A 122 8.34 -12.73 -17.75
N PRO A 123 8.14 -12.91 -16.45
CA PRO A 123 8.95 -12.27 -15.43
C PRO A 123 10.42 -12.64 -15.55
N THR A 124 11.29 -11.65 -15.42
CA THR A 124 12.75 -11.83 -15.48
C THR A 124 13.40 -11.41 -14.16
N GLN A 125 14.65 -11.86 -13.94
CA GLN A 125 15.43 -11.43 -12.77
C GLN A 125 15.61 -9.90 -12.70
N ALA A 126 15.65 -9.21 -13.85
CA ALA A 126 15.74 -7.76 -13.90
C ALA A 126 14.46 -7.11 -13.34
N ILE A 127 13.27 -7.59 -13.73
CA ILE A 127 11.98 -7.13 -13.20
C ILE A 127 11.90 -7.40 -11.70
N VAL A 128 12.29 -8.59 -11.25
CA VAL A 128 12.32 -8.94 -9.83
C VAL A 128 13.21 -7.97 -9.04
N THR A 129 14.43 -7.71 -9.54
CA THR A 129 15.39 -6.80 -8.90
C THR A 129 14.85 -5.37 -8.82
N GLU A 130 14.22 -4.88 -9.87
CA GLU A 130 13.62 -3.54 -9.92
C GLU A 130 12.45 -3.41 -8.92
N CYS A 131 11.54 -4.40 -8.90
CA CYS A 131 10.43 -4.44 -7.96
C CYS A 131 10.92 -4.54 -6.49
N ASP A 132 11.95 -5.35 -6.22
CA ASP A 132 12.55 -5.47 -4.88
C ASP A 132 13.19 -4.16 -4.41
N ALA A 133 13.95 -3.51 -5.28
CA ALA A 133 14.59 -2.24 -4.95
C ALA A 133 13.55 -1.15 -4.68
N ALA A 134 12.50 -1.07 -5.50
CA ALA A 134 11.43 -0.09 -5.34
C ALA A 134 10.63 -0.34 -4.06
N LEU A 135 10.17 -1.56 -3.83
CA LEU A 135 9.46 -1.92 -2.61
C LEU A 135 10.32 -1.71 -1.36
N GLY A 136 11.59 -2.12 -1.41
CA GLY A 136 12.54 -1.92 -0.31
C GLY A 136 12.71 -0.45 0.07
N ARG A 137 12.75 0.45 -0.93
CA ARG A 137 12.76 1.90 -0.71
C ARG A 137 11.47 2.37 -0.03
N CYS A 138 10.32 1.96 -0.53
CA CYS A 138 9.02 2.29 0.06
C CYS A 138 8.94 1.86 1.53
N LEU A 139 9.29 0.61 1.84
CA LEU A 139 9.20 0.06 3.18
C LEU A 139 10.23 0.68 4.17
N ARG A 140 11.41 1.07 3.68
CA ARG A 140 12.39 1.79 4.50
C ARG A 140 11.86 3.17 4.92
N LEU A 141 11.36 3.96 3.96
CA LEU A 141 10.77 5.28 4.23
C LEU A 141 9.56 5.19 5.16
N PHE A 142 8.72 4.17 4.97
CA PHE A 142 7.62 3.86 5.86
C PHE A 142 8.07 3.67 7.31
N ARG A 143 9.09 2.83 7.56
CA ARG A 143 9.61 2.57 8.91
C ARG A 143 10.22 3.83 9.54
N GLU A 144 10.95 4.61 8.77
CA GLU A 144 11.53 5.90 9.20
C GLU A 144 10.42 6.86 9.65
N ARG A 145 9.37 7.02 8.85
CA ARG A 145 8.24 7.91 9.17
C ARG A 145 7.49 7.49 10.43
N ILE A 146 7.17 6.21 10.55
CA ILE A 146 6.41 5.72 11.72
C ILE A 146 7.24 5.83 12.99
N SER A 147 8.56 5.58 12.93
CA SER A 147 9.44 5.73 14.10
C SER A 147 9.56 7.16 14.58
N MET A 148 9.49 8.17 13.70
CA MET A 148 9.51 9.59 14.10
C MET A 148 8.28 10.01 14.91
N GLY A 149 7.15 9.32 14.76
CA GLY A 149 5.92 9.58 15.53
C GLY A 149 5.88 8.96 16.93
N ALA A 150 6.74 7.97 17.20
CA ALA A 150 6.79 7.27 18.48
C ALA A 150 7.59 8.01 19.57
N VAL A 151 8.20 9.16 19.27
CA VAL A 151 9.09 9.94 20.16
C VAL A 151 8.38 11.17 20.78
N ARG A 152 7.04 11.18 20.81
CA ARG A 152 6.30 12.28 21.47
C ARG A 152 5.44 11.79 22.63
#